data_a3976ce0fe725b27a44991c054d25277
#
_entry.id   a3976ce0fe725b27a44991c054d25277
#
_cell.length_a   1.000
_cell.length_b   1.000
_cell.length_c   1.000
_cell.angle_alpha   90.00
_cell.angle_beta   90.00
_cell.angle_gamma   90.00
#
_symmetry.space_group_name_H-M   'P 1'
#
loop_
_entity.id
_entity.type
_entity.pdbx_description
1 polymer ?
#
loop_
_entity_poly.entity_id
_entity_poly.type
_entity_poly.pdbx_seq_one_letter_code
_entity_poly.pdbx_strand_id
1 'polypeptide(L)'
;MMHFTSRTPAVSAVIATNGKRPELLRVAVRSILEQSYRGFVEVVVVFDRVEPDHLEDIEVGENRALKIVSNTRSGGLAGGRNSGIIASSGEMIGFCDDDDYWMPSKLTQQVALWRENPEATAISSGITVRSGGQDIVRLAPERATFADFLRSRITEIHPSAMLYSREDLLGVDGQPARIGLVDEELPAAYGEDYDLLLRATRHGDVLSVPEPLILVLWDRPSFFSGKWQSMVDGLSYILRKFPEFEQDPKGLARIAGQIAYAQASLGNNKEARAYARSALRRDPKQLRAWAAYVVSTGIIKPATLLDLVQKTGRGL
;
A
#
# COMPACT_ATOMS: atom_id res chain seq x y z
N MET A 1 6.38 -13.32 19.41
CA MET A 1 5.79 -12.36 20.36
C MET A 1 6.77 -11.22 20.44
N MET A 2 6.40 -10.05 19.96
CA MET A 2 7.28 -8.89 20.04
C MET A 2 7.42 -8.40 21.46
N HIS A 3 8.64 -8.28 21.91
CA HIS A 3 8.95 -7.60 23.18
C HIS A 3 9.49 -6.21 22.85
N PHE A 4 8.64 -5.18 22.93
CA PHE A 4 9.17 -3.81 22.91
C PHE A 4 10.07 -3.60 24.12
N THR A 5 11.28 -3.16 23.87
CA THR A 5 12.24 -2.83 24.94
C THR A 5 11.84 -1.57 25.68
N SER A 6 10.96 -0.73 25.10
CA SER A 6 10.49 0.54 25.62
C SER A 6 8.96 0.64 25.69
N ARG A 7 8.45 1.42 26.68
CA ARG A 7 7.04 1.80 26.74
C ARG A 7 6.62 2.73 25.57
N THR A 8 7.57 3.38 24.91
CA THR A 8 7.40 4.28 23.77
C THR A 8 8.42 3.88 22.69
N PRO A 9 8.14 2.82 21.89
CA PRO A 9 9.08 2.36 20.87
C PRO A 9 9.40 3.47 19.87
N ALA A 10 10.64 3.51 19.39
CA ALA A 10 11.04 4.41 18.33
C ALA A 10 10.37 4.03 17.02
N VAL A 11 9.89 5.01 16.26
CA VAL A 11 9.21 4.82 14.97
C VAL A 11 9.99 5.49 13.88
N SER A 12 10.28 4.76 12.80
CA SER A 12 10.79 5.34 11.56
C SER A 12 9.69 5.34 10.49
N ALA A 13 9.43 6.51 9.92
CA ALA A 13 8.53 6.68 8.79
C ALA A 13 9.35 6.77 7.49
N VAL A 14 9.11 5.88 6.55
CA VAL A 14 9.79 5.81 5.25
C VAL A 14 8.94 6.48 4.18
N ILE A 15 9.51 7.47 3.50
CA ILE A 15 8.94 8.14 2.33
C ILE A 15 9.84 7.86 1.12
N ALA A 16 9.35 7.10 0.14
CA ALA A 16 10.03 6.94 -1.14
C ALA A 16 9.49 7.97 -2.15
N THR A 17 10.37 8.75 -2.76
CA THR A 17 9.98 9.80 -3.71
C THR A 17 10.84 9.79 -4.96
N ASN A 18 10.26 10.21 -6.08
CA ASN A 18 10.99 10.50 -7.33
C ASN A 18 11.26 12.00 -7.52
N GLY A 19 11.08 12.82 -6.48
CA GLY A 19 11.36 14.24 -6.46
C GLY A 19 10.40 15.14 -7.24
N LYS A 20 9.34 14.59 -7.84
CA LYS A 20 8.42 15.37 -8.71
C LYS A 20 7.38 16.19 -7.96
N ARG A 21 7.26 16.01 -6.65
CA ARG A 21 6.25 16.64 -5.79
C ARG A 21 6.87 17.31 -4.57
N PRO A 22 7.81 18.24 -4.72
CA PRO A 22 8.60 18.77 -3.61
C PRO A 22 7.77 19.42 -2.51
N GLU A 23 6.69 20.13 -2.87
CA GLU A 23 5.82 20.79 -1.89
C GLU A 23 4.98 19.78 -1.09
N LEU A 24 4.46 18.75 -1.75
CA LEU A 24 3.71 17.69 -1.06
C LEU A 24 4.62 16.86 -0.17
N LEU A 25 5.82 16.55 -0.63
CA LEU A 25 6.84 15.88 0.17
C LEU A 25 7.09 16.63 1.48
N ARG A 26 7.22 17.96 1.43
CA ARG A 26 7.39 18.81 2.62
C ARG A 26 6.20 18.72 3.57
N VAL A 27 4.99 18.71 3.03
CA VAL A 27 3.77 18.51 3.84
C VAL A 27 3.76 17.15 4.49
N ALA A 28 4.08 16.08 3.76
CA ALA A 28 4.16 14.73 4.28
C ALA A 28 5.20 14.63 5.42
N VAL A 29 6.43 15.14 5.19
CA VAL A 29 7.51 15.13 6.20
C VAL A 29 7.10 15.90 7.46
N ARG A 30 6.56 17.13 7.33
CA ARG A 30 6.09 17.92 8.49
C ARG A 30 5.00 17.18 9.27
N SER A 31 4.03 16.56 8.59
CA SER A 31 2.94 15.83 9.24
C SER A 31 3.44 14.67 10.12
N ILE A 32 4.57 14.08 9.78
CA ILE A 32 5.20 13.02 10.56
C ILE A 32 6.02 13.60 11.71
N LEU A 33 6.79 14.65 11.48
CA LEU A 33 7.59 15.30 12.53
C LEU A 33 6.70 15.94 13.61
N GLU A 34 5.51 16.39 13.25
CA GLU A 34 4.52 17.05 14.12
C GLU A 34 3.58 16.06 14.84
N GLN A 35 3.86 14.75 14.80
CA GLN A 35 3.06 13.75 15.49
C GLN A 35 3.03 14.03 17.01
N SER A 36 1.85 13.88 17.64
CA SER A 36 1.66 14.02 19.08
C SER A 36 2.30 12.89 19.91
N TYR A 37 2.88 11.91 19.24
CA TYR A 37 3.56 10.77 19.82
C TYR A 37 4.82 11.22 20.60
N ARG A 38 4.95 10.78 21.87
CA ARG A 38 6.05 11.18 22.75
C ARG A 38 7.35 10.41 22.53
N GLY A 39 7.29 9.26 21.85
CA GLY A 39 8.48 8.49 21.51
C GLY A 39 9.29 9.16 20.41
N PHE A 40 10.49 8.64 20.17
CA PHE A 40 11.33 9.10 19.07
C PHE A 40 10.69 8.80 17.72
N VAL A 41 10.69 9.77 16.83
CA VAL A 41 10.19 9.64 15.43
C VAL A 41 11.29 10.07 14.47
N GLU A 42 11.66 9.16 13.59
CA GLU A 42 12.59 9.38 12.48
C GLU A 42 11.82 9.41 11.17
N VAL A 43 12.07 10.39 10.31
CA VAL A 43 11.60 10.40 8.93
C VAL A 43 12.78 10.05 8.04
N VAL A 44 12.66 8.99 7.25
CA VAL A 44 13.66 8.57 6.26
C VAL A 44 13.09 8.83 4.87
N VAL A 45 13.56 9.90 4.22
CA VAL A 45 13.18 10.24 2.84
C VAL A 45 14.17 9.61 1.88
N VAL A 46 13.67 8.79 0.97
CA VAL A 46 14.48 8.06 -0.02
C VAL A 46 14.20 8.62 -1.40
N PHE A 47 15.21 9.21 -2.01
CA PHE A 47 15.15 9.72 -3.38
C PHE A 47 15.51 8.61 -4.37
N ASP A 48 14.57 8.30 -5.28
CA ASP A 48 14.76 7.25 -6.28
C ASP A 48 15.21 7.82 -7.62
N ARG A 49 16.48 7.57 -7.99
CA ARG A 49 17.09 7.94 -9.29
C ARG A 49 17.05 9.45 -9.61
N VAL A 50 17.03 10.27 -8.58
CA VAL A 50 17.11 11.73 -8.67
C VAL A 50 18.04 12.25 -7.58
N GLU A 51 18.62 13.44 -7.79
CA GLU A 51 19.43 14.11 -6.79
C GLU A 51 18.57 14.42 -5.55
N PRO A 52 19.02 14.08 -4.36
CA PRO A 52 18.27 14.35 -3.13
C PRO A 52 18.12 15.85 -2.85
N ASP A 53 16.88 16.26 -2.55
CA ASP A 53 16.61 17.54 -1.87
C ASP A 53 16.88 17.36 -0.38
N HIS A 54 17.77 18.14 0.21
CA HIS A 54 18.18 18.03 1.61
C HIS A 54 17.15 18.56 2.60
N LEU A 55 16.05 19.18 2.13
CA LEU A 55 14.93 19.69 2.93
C LEU A 55 15.39 20.57 4.10
N GLU A 56 16.38 21.46 3.86
CA GLU A 56 16.99 22.35 4.86
C GLU A 56 15.99 23.36 5.45
N ASP A 57 14.85 23.57 4.79
CA ASP A 57 13.75 24.42 5.24
C ASP A 57 12.83 23.74 6.27
N ILE A 58 13.09 22.46 6.64
CA ILE A 58 12.27 21.73 7.60
C ILE A 58 12.93 21.77 8.98
N GLU A 59 12.22 22.35 9.94
CA GLU A 59 12.65 22.31 11.35
C GLU A 59 12.41 20.93 11.94
N VAL A 60 13.41 20.43 12.65
CA VAL A 60 13.37 19.13 13.34
C VAL A 60 13.36 19.37 14.85
N GLY A 61 12.24 19.03 15.50
CA GLY A 61 12.05 19.22 16.94
C GLY A 61 12.79 18.21 17.81
N GLU A 62 12.62 18.34 19.13
CA GLU A 62 13.14 17.34 20.09
C GLU A 62 12.52 15.98 19.86
N ASN A 63 13.30 14.90 20.07
CA ASN A 63 12.89 13.51 19.82
C ASN A 63 12.41 13.24 18.38
N ARG A 64 12.92 14.02 17.42
CA ARG A 64 12.64 13.90 16.00
C ARG A 64 13.96 13.82 15.24
N ALA A 65 13.94 13.12 14.10
CA ALA A 65 15.06 13.09 13.16
C ALA A 65 14.54 13.12 11.73
N LEU A 66 15.31 13.75 10.84
CA LEU A 66 15.10 13.72 9.40
C LEU A 66 16.36 13.18 8.74
N LYS A 67 16.22 12.11 7.98
CA LYS A 67 17.31 11.45 7.25
C LYS A 67 16.99 11.43 5.77
N ILE A 68 17.92 11.95 4.98
CA ILE A 68 17.82 11.97 3.52
C ILE A 68 18.78 10.92 2.97
N VAL A 69 18.28 10.03 2.13
CA VAL A 69 19.09 8.97 1.49
C VAL A 69 18.73 8.81 0.02
N SER A 70 19.69 8.37 -0.76
CA SER A 70 19.45 7.91 -2.14
C SER A 70 19.02 6.45 -2.14
N ASN A 71 18.14 6.07 -3.09
CA ASN A 71 17.80 4.66 -3.28
C ASN A 71 19.05 3.87 -3.74
N THR A 72 19.46 2.89 -2.94
CA THR A 72 20.63 2.01 -3.20
C THR A 72 20.23 0.66 -3.76
N ARG A 73 18.95 0.41 -3.98
CA ARG A 73 18.38 -0.86 -4.43
C ARG A 73 17.77 -0.74 -5.83
N SER A 74 16.88 -1.67 -6.20
CA SER A 74 16.18 -1.58 -7.48
C SER A 74 15.41 -0.26 -7.61
N GLY A 75 15.34 0.28 -8.80
CA GLY A 75 14.59 1.51 -9.02
C GLY A 75 13.09 1.31 -8.89
N GLY A 76 12.42 2.33 -8.35
CA GLY A 76 10.99 2.34 -8.11
C GLY A 76 10.61 2.18 -6.65
N LEU A 77 9.30 2.09 -6.41
CA LEU A 77 8.72 2.19 -5.07
C LEU A 77 9.22 1.09 -4.11
N ALA A 78 9.30 -0.16 -4.58
CA ALA A 78 9.75 -1.28 -3.75
C ALA A 78 11.21 -1.11 -3.27
N GLY A 79 12.14 -0.82 -4.18
CA GLY A 79 13.54 -0.59 -3.81
C GLY A 79 13.72 0.66 -2.95
N GLY A 80 12.97 1.74 -3.24
CA GLY A 80 12.96 2.94 -2.40
C GLY A 80 12.50 2.65 -0.97
N ARG A 81 11.39 1.93 -0.79
CA ARG A 81 10.92 1.52 0.54
C ARG A 81 11.95 0.64 1.25
N ASN A 82 12.56 -0.31 0.55
CA ASN A 82 13.57 -1.18 1.13
C ASN A 82 14.84 -0.42 1.54
N SER A 83 15.30 0.53 0.73
CA SER A 83 16.42 1.41 1.10
C SER A 83 16.10 2.20 2.37
N GLY A 84 14.85 2.68 2.50
CA GLY A 84 14.38 3.36 3.69
C GLY A 84 14.29 2.45 4.93
N ILE A 85 13.73 1.24 4.79
CA ILE A 85 13.66 0.25 5.88
C ILE A 85 15.07 -0.07 6.41
N ILE A 86 16.03 -0.31 5.51
CA ILE A 86 17.41 -0.63 5.87
C ILE A 86 18.08 0.56 6.56
N ALA A 87 17.83 1.78 6.10
CA ALA A 87 18.38 3.00 6.67
C ALA A 87 17.75 3.40 8.01
N SER A 88 16.58 2.85 8.35
CA SER A 88 15.81 3.19 9.54
C SER A 88 16.43 2.65 10.82
N SER A 89 16.25 3.40 11.93
CA SER A 89 16.74 3.03 13.27
C SER A 89 15.62 2.65 14.24
N GLY A 90 14.36 3.00 13.95
CA GLY A 90 13.22 2.74 14.83
C GLY A 90 12.88 1.27 14.97
N GLU A 91 12.27 0.90 16.11
CA GLU A 91 11.73 -0.45 16.35
C GLU A 91 10.51 -0.76 15.47
N MET A 92 9.81 0.30 15.05
CA MET A 92 8.64 0.22 14.18
C MET A 92 8.87 0.98 12.89
N ILE A 93 8.35 0.45 11.78
CA ILE A 93 8.43 1.06 10.45
C ILE A 93 7.03 1.40 9.96
N GLY A 94 6.80 2.68 9.67
CA GLY A 94 5.63 3.14 8.92
C GLY A 94 6.01 3.56 7.51
N PHE A 95 5.06 3.48 6.58
CA PHE A 95 5.22 4.07 5.25
C PHE A 95 4.36 5.33 5.13
N CYS A 96 4.81 6.28 4.34
CA CYS A 96 4.01 7.42 3.91
C CYS A 96 4.35 7.69 2.44
N ASP A 97 3.34 7.84 1.60
CA ASP A 97 3.55 8.29 0.23
C ASP A 97 3.87 9.80 0.23
N ASP A 98 4.65 10.29 -0.74
CA ASP A 98 5.16 11.67 -0.76
C ASP A 98 4.07 12.72 -1.06
N ASP A 99 2.80 12.31 -1.13
CA ASP A 99 1.61 13.13 -1.29
C ASP A 99 0.51 12.85 -0.24
N ASP A 100 0.80 12.02 0.76
CA ASP A 100 -0.12 11.73 1.86
C ASP A 100 0.20 12.56 3.10
N TYR A 101 -0.78 12.64 4.01
CA TYR A 101 -0.66 13.36 5.27
C TYR A 101 -1.05 12.46 6.44
N TRP A 102 -0.20 12.38 7.48
CA TRP A 102 -0.49 11.69 8.73
C TRP A 102 -1.20 12.60 9.72
N MET A 103 -2.37 12.19 10.20
CA MET A 103 -3.06 12.92 11.26
C MET A 103 -2.24 12.94 12.56
N PRO A 104 -2.27 14.02 13.36
CA PRO A 104 -1.38 14.21 14.51
C PRO A 104 -1.39 13.08 15.53
N SER A 105 -2.52 12.40 15.72
CA SER A 105 -2.69 11.32 16.72
C SER A 105 -2.34 9.92 16.20
N LYS A 106 -1.95 9.78 14.92
CA LYS A 106 -1.77 8.47 14.28
C LYS A 106 -0.85 7.55 15.07
N LEU A 107 0.38 7.96 15.31
CA LEU A 107 1.36 7.12 16.02
C LEU A 107 0.95 6.82 17.46
N THR A 108 0.38 7.79 18.14
CA THR A 108 -0.08 7.60 19.53
C THR A 108 -1.13 6.49 19.60
N GLN A 109 -2.12 6.50 18.70
CA GLN A 109 -3.20 5.52 18.69
C GLN A 109 -2.73 4.14 18.20
N GLN A 110 -1.96 4.09 17.11
CA GLN A 110 -1.48 2.82 16.56
C GLN A 110 -0.52 2.09 17.50
N VAL A 111 0.39 2.81 18.15
CA VAL A 111 1.30 2.21 19.16
C VAL A 111 0.53 1.72 20.37
N ALA A 112 -0.50 2.45 20.81
CA ALA A 112 -1.37 1.99 21.91
C ALA A 112 -2.07 0.68 21.53
N LEU A 113 -2.70 0.61 20.35
CA LEU A 113 -3.36 -0.61 19.86
C LEU A 113 -2.40 -1.79 19.75
N TRP A 114 -1.16 -1.57 19.27
CA TRP A 114 -0.18 -2.64 19.16
C TRP A 114 0.27 -3.15 20.53
N ARG A 115 0.43 -2.28 21.51
CA ARG A 115 0.80 -2.68 22.88
C ARG A 115 -0.25 -3.55 23.55
N GLU A 116 -1.52 -3.32 23.24
CA GLU A 116 -2.64 -4.15 23.71
C GLU A 116 -2.73 -5.49 22.98
N ASN A 117 -2.17 -5.57 21.75
CA ASN A 117 -2.24 -6.73 20.86
C ASN A 117 -0.87 -7.06 20.25
N PRO A 118 0.10 -7.50 21.06
CA PRO A 118 1.48 -7.72 20.61
C PRO A 118 1.64 -8.87 19.60
N GLU A 119 0.61 -9.68 19.41
CA GLU A 119 0.54 -10.75 18.41
C GLU A 119 0.14 -10.24 17.02
N ALA A 120 -0.37 -9.01 16.91
CA ALA A 120 -0.69 -8.43 15.61
C ALA A 120 0.57 -8.29 14.74
N THR A 121 0.47 -8.63 13.47
CA THR A 121 1.62 -8.58 12.55
C THR A 121 1.86 -7.16 12.04
N ALA A 122 0.80 -6.39 11.95
CA ALA A 122 0.86 -4.98 11.58
C ALA A 122 -0.35 -4.22 12.13
N ILE A 123 -0.19 -2.92 12.29
CA ILE A 123 -1.28 -2.03 12.68
C ILE A 123 -1.58 -1.07 11.53
N SER A 124 -2.88 -0.86 11.28
CA SER A 124 -3.39 0.08 10.29
C SER A 124 -4.36 1.08 10.92
N SER A 125 -5.02 1.86 10.09
CA SER A 125 -6.13 2.74 10.43
C SER A 125 -7.03 2.94 9.22
N GLY A 126 -8.17 3.60 9.40
CA GLY A 126 -8.92 4.15 8.29
C GLY A 126 -8.19 5.31 7.62
N ILE A 127 -8.75 5.77 6.50
CA ILE A 127 -8.25 6.89 5.69
C ILE A 127 -9.36 7.91 5.42
N THR A 128 -8.98 9.16 5.24
CA THR A 128 -9.82 10.16 4.57
C THR A 128 -9.29 10.32 3.15
N VAL A 129 -10.15 10.15 2.18
CA VAL A 129 -9.85 10.39 0.77
C VAL A 129 -10.37 11.76 0.37
N ARG A 130 -9.50 12.65 -0.09
CA ARG A 130 -9.89 13.95 -0.66
C ARG A 130 -9.96 13.86 -2.16
N SER A 131 -11.15 14.11 -2.71
CA SER A 131 -11.39 14.08 -4.16
C SER A 131 -12.47 15.08 -4.56
N GLY A 132 -12.23 15.90 -5.57
CA GLY A 132 -13.15 16.94 -6.03
C GLY A 132 -13.50 17.96 -4.95
N GLY A 133 -12.59 18.25 -4.02
CA GLY A 133 -12.81 19.16 -2.89
C GLY A 133 -13.68 18.58 -1.78
N GLN A 134 -14.01 17.27 -1.82
CA GLN A 134 -14.78 16.57 -0.80
C GLN A 134 -13.91 15.56 -0.06
N ASP A 135 -14.13 15.43 1.24
CA ASP A 135 -13.49 14.45 2.10
C ASP A 135 -14.42 13.26 2.31
N ILE A 136 -13.96 12.08 1.93
CA ILE A 136 -14.70 10.82 2.08
C ILE A 136 -13.94 9.94 3.08
N VAL A 137 -14.55 9.70 4.23
CA VAL A 137 -13.99 8.80 5.26
C VAL A 137 -14.22 7.36 4.84
N ARG A 138 -13.16 6.56 4.91
CA ARG A 138 -13.16 5.11 4.70
C ARG A 138 -12.52 4.44 5.90
N LEU A 139 -13.33 3.78 6.72
CA LEU A 139 -12.84 3.05 7.88
C LEU A 139 -12.38 1.66 7.46
N ALA A 140 -11.19 1.28 7.89
CA ALA A 140 -10.69 -0.08 7.74
C ALA A 140 -11.44 -1.01 8.72
N PRO A 141 -11.57 -2.31 8.40
CA PRO A 141 -12.07 -3.28 9.37
C PRO A 141 -11.12 -3.32 10.57
N GLU A 142 -11.66 -3.44 11.78
CA GLU A 142 -10.86 -3.49 13.02
C GLU A 142 -9.83 -4.63 13.02
N ARG A 143 -10.16 -5.73 12.30
CA ARG A 143 -9.30 -6.90 12.12
C ARG A 143 -9.39 -7.40 10.68
N ALA A 144 -8.27 -7.69 10.07
CA ALA A 144 -8.18 -8.29 8.74
C ALA A 144 -7.21 -9.49 8.76
N THR A 145 -7.68 -10.64 8.31
CA THR A 145 -6.97 -11.90 8.26
C THR A 145 -6.39 -12.16 6.87
N PHE A 146 -5.55 -13.18 6.73
CA PHE A 146 -5.07 -13.64 5.42
C PHE A 146 -6.23 -14.00 4.47
N ALA A 147 -7.28 -14.66 4.97
CA ALA A 147 -8.45 -15.01 4.17
C ALA A 147 -9.21 -13.78 3.67
N ASP A 148 -9.29 -12.72 4.48
CA ASP A 148 -9.92 -11.46 4.07
C ASP A 148 -9.12 -10.79 2.94
N PHE A 149 -7.78 -10.83 3.01
CA PHE A 149 -6.93 -10.30 1.94
C PHE A 149 -6.95 -11.17 0.68
N LEU A 150 -7.09 -12.48 0.78
CA LEU A 150 -7.36 -13.30 -0.41
C LEU A 150 -8.68 -12.88 -1.07
N ARG A 151 -9.74 -12.63 -0.28
CA ARG A 151 -11.07 -12.23 -0.76
C ARG A 151 -11.09 -10.84 -1.36
N SER A 152 -10.43 -9.88 -0.73
CA SER A 152 -10.44 -8.46 -1.10
C SER A 152 -9.09 -7.81 -0.83
N ARG A 153 -8.71 -6.78 -1.62
CA ARG A 153 -7.51 -5.99 -1.33
C ARG A 153 -7.69 -5.09 -0.11
N ILE A 154 -8.91 -4.84 0.35
CA ILE A 154 -9.25 -3.95 1.47
C ILE A 154 -8.53 -2.60 1.32
N THR A 155 -8.99 -1.78 0.38
CA THR A 155 -8.30 -0.54 -0.02
C THR A 155 -8.29 0.54 1.06
N GLU A 156 -9.07 0.36 2.12
CA GLU A 156 -9.09 1.16 3.34
C GLU A 156 -7.82 0.96 4.19
N ILE A 157 -7.20 -0.23 4.07
CA ILE A 157 -5.87 -0.52 4.63
C ILE A 157 -4.83 -0.01 3.62
N HIS A 158 -4.55 1.30 3.69
CA HIS A 158 -3.66 2.00 2.77
C HIS A 158 -2.19 1.84 3.21
N PRO A 159 -1.22 1.78 2.26
CA PRO A 159 0.20 1.69 2.63
C PRO A 159 0.64 2.75 3.64
N SER A 160 0.21 4.00 3.47
CA SER A 160 0.55 5.10 4.39
C SER A 160 -0.09 4.97 5.78
N ALA A 161 -1.10 4.10 5.94
CA ALA A 161 -1.71 3.81 7.23
C ALA A 161 -0.96 2.73 8.02
N MET A 162 -0.10 1.96 7.37
CA MET A 162 0.54 0.78 7.94
C MET A 162 1.68 1.13 8.90
N LEU A 163 1.81 0.29 9.93
CA LEU A 163 2.92 0.26 10.87
C LEU A 163 3.33 -1.20 11.10
N TYR A 164 4.60 -1.52 10.85
CA TYR A 164 5.19 -2.86 10.95
C TYR A 164 6.30 -2.89 12.01
N SER A 165 6.66 -4.08 12.47
CA SER A 165 7.89 -4.27 13.21
C SER A 165 9.10 -4.24 12.28
N ARG A 166 10.15 -3.54 12.68
CA ARG A 166 11.42 -3.56 11.96
C ARG A 166 12.04 -4.96 11.97
N GLU A 167 11.95 -5.70 13.07
CA GLU A 167 12.44 -7.08 13.17
C GLU A 167 11.72 -8.01 12.19
N ASP A 168 10.41 -7.87 12.03
CA ASP A 168 9.64 -8.68 11.09
C ASP A 168 10.01 -8.42 9.63
N LEU A 169 10.50 -7.21 9.32
CA LEU A 169 10.93 -6.84 7.97
C LEU A 169 12.39 -7.17 7.69
N LEU A 170 13.29 -7.11 8.67
CA LEU A 170 14.74 -7.25 8.48
C LEU A 170 15.33 -8.53 9.09
N GLY A 171 14.62 -9.14 10.06
CA GLY A 171 15.22 -10.13 10.95
C GLY A 171 16.07 -9.49 12.06
N VAL A 172 16.50 -10.27 13.02
CA VAL A 172 17.33 -9.86 14.16
C VAL A 172 18.28 -10.98 14.58
N ASP A 173 19.49 -10.63 14.97
CA ASP A 173 20.49 -11.55 15.57
C ASP A 173 20.67 -12.88 14.81
N GLY A 174 20.73 -12.82 13.47
CA GLY A 174 20.90 -13.99 12.63
C GLY A 174 19.60 -14.80 12.39
N GLN A 175 18.49 -14.37 12.96
CA GLN A 175 17.17 -14.95 12.64
C GLN A 175 16.62 -14.30 11.37
N PRO A 176 16.04 -15.09 10.45
CA PRO A 176 15.43 -14.56 9.25
C PRO A 176 14.21 -13.69 9.57
N ALA A 177 13.96 -12.69 8.73
CA ALA A 177 12.77 -11.87 8.81
C ALA A 177 11.49 -12.73 8.66
N ARG A 178 10.49 -12.46 9.46
CA ARG A 178 9.18 -13.17 9.38
C ARG A 178 8.40 -12.77 8.13
N ILE A 179 8.35 -11.47 7.84
CA ILE A 179 7.64 -10.90 6.68
C ILE A 179 8.62 -10.68 5.53
N GLY A 180 9.81 -10.15 5.83
CA GLY A 180 10.82 -9.75 4.87
C GLY A 180 10.55 -8.40 4.22
N LEU A 181 11.51 -7.94 3.43
CA LEU A 181 11.46 -6.68 2.71
C LEU A 181 10.34 -6.68 1.64
N VAL A 182 10.01 -5.50 1.13
CA VAL A 182 9.11 -5.34 -0.03
C VAL A 182 9.67 -6.10 -1.22
N ASP A 183 8.84 -6.82 -1.95
CA ASP A 183 9.30 -7.64 -3.08
C ASP A 183 9.69 -6.79 -4.29
N GLU A 184 11.00 -6.73 -4.57
CA GLU A 184 11.56 -5.98 -5.69
C GLU A 184 11.47 -6.72 -7.03
N GLU A 185 11.18 -8.03 -7.02
CA GLU A 185 10.98 -8.83 -8.23
C GLU A 185 9.57 -8.67 -8.80
N LEU A 186 8.66 -8.07 -8.03
CA LEU A 186 7.29 -7.85 -8.45
C LEU A 186 7.24 -6.86 -9.62
N PRO A 187 6.71 -7.28 -10.80
CA PRO A 187 6.78 -6.49 -12.03
C PRO A 187 6.21 -5.08 -11.87
N ALA A 188 7.02 -4.08 -12.20
CA ALA A 188 6.71 -2.65 -12.11
C ALA A 188 6.22 -2.20 -10.70
N ALA A 189 6.50 -2.97 -9.67
CA ALA A 189 6.01 -2.78 -8.29
C ALA A 189 4.46 -2.69 -8.19
N TYR A 190 3.72 -3.27 -9.16
CA TYR A 190 2.26 -3.21 -9.11
C TYR A 190 1.69 -4.18 -8.09
N GLY A 191 1.25 -3.65 -6.94
CA GLY A 191 0.68 -4.42 -5.83
C GLY A 191 1.72 -4.90 -4.82
N GLU A 192 2.85 -4.21 -4.69
CA GLU A 192 3.91 -4.51 -3.72
C GLU A 192 3.40 -4.39 -2.27
N ASP A 193 2.50 -3.45 -2.02
CA ASP A 193 1.80 -3.28 -0.75
C ASP A 193 0.87 -4.47 -0.44
N TYR A 194 0.18 -4.96 -1.47
CA TYR A 194 -0.69 -6.12 -1.34
C TYR A 194 0.10 -7.42 -1.12
N ASP A 195 1.23 -7.59 -1.81
CA ASP A 195 2.17 -8.68 -1.56
C ASP A 195 2.67 -8.66 -0.10
N LEU A 196 3.08 -7.49 0.39
CA LEU A 196 3.56 -7.32 1.75
C LEU A 196 2.48 -7.67 2.78
N LEU A 197 1.23 -7.23 2.57
CA LEU A 197 0.09 -7.57 3.43
C LEU A 197 -0.23 -9.06 3.43
N LEU A 198 -0.22 -9.72 2.26
CA LEU A 198 -0.42 -11.15 2.15
C LEU A 198 0.68 -11.94 2.89
N ARG A 199 1.94 -11.51 2.79
CA ARG A 199 3.03 -12.14 3.56
C ARG A 199 2.89 -11.90 5.06
N ALA A 200 2.59 -10.66 5.46
CA ALA A 200 2.39 -10.30 6.86
C ALA A 200 1.27 -11.14 7.49
N THR A 201 0.12 -11.25 6.83
CA THR A 201 -1.05 -11.94 7.37
C THR A 201 -0.96 -13.47 7.40
N ARG A 202 0.10 -14.07 6.85
CA ARG A 202 0.45 -15.47 7.13
C ARG A 202 0.96 -15.69 8.56
N HIS A 203 1.39 -14.64 9.24
CA HIS A 203 2.02 -14.71 10.55
C HIS A 203 1.15 -14.16 11.70
N GLY A 204 0.05 -13.51 11.37
CA GLY A 204 -0.91 -12.92 12.31
C GLY A 204 -1.79 -11.91 11.59
N ASP A 205 -2.73 -11.32 12.31
CA ASP A 205 -3.70 -10.42 11.71
C ASP A 205 -3.19 -8.98 11.65
N VAL A 206 -3.76 -8.21 10.73
CA VAL A 206 -3.67 -6.75 10.72
C VAL A 206 -4.82 -6.22 11.57
N LEU A 207 -4.50 -5.39 12.56
CA LEU A 207 -5.50 -4.66 13.35
C LEU A 207 -5.53 -3.20 12.94
N SER A 208 -6.69 -2.58 13.00
CA SER A 208 -6.85 -1.18 12.59
C SER A 208 -7.50 -0.34 13.68
N VAL A 209 -6.93 0.84 13.91
CA VAL A 209 -7.59 1.88 14.69
C VAL A 209 -8.88 2.31 13.93
N PRO A 210 -10.05 2.35 14.58
CA PRO A 210 -11.32 2.65 13.94
C PRO A 210 -11.52 4.17 13.69
N GLU A 211 -10.44 4.85 13.28
CA GLU A 211 -10.42 6.27 12.95
C GLU A 211 -9.64 6.50 11.64
N PRO A 212 -9.98 7.55 10.86
CA PRO A 212 -9.24 7.92 9.66
C PRO A 212 -8.00 8.72 10.05
N LEU A 213 -6.83 8.07 10.13
CA LEU A 213 -5.59 8.69 10.60
C LEU A 213 -4.64 9.10 9.46
N ILE A 214 -5.09 8.96 8.21
CA ILE A 214 -4.37 9.38 7.00
C ILE A 214 -5.30 10.21 6.12
N LEU A 215 -4.78 11.28 5.52
CA LEU A 215 -5.41 11.99 4.42
C LEU A 215 -4.70 11.62 3.11
N VAL A 216 -5.45 11.05 2.17
CA VAL A 216 -4.99 10.65 0.84
C VAL A 216 -5.57 11.58 -0.22
N LEU A 217 -4.74 12.11 -1.11
CA LEU A 217 -5.17 13.02 -2.18
C LEU A 217 -5.44 12.25 -3.48
N TRP A 218 -6.72 12.11 -3.87
CA TRP A 218 -7.14 11.40 -5.09
C TRP A 218 -7.45 12.31 -6.28
N ASP A 219 -7.20 13.60 -6.20
CA ASP A 219 -7.45 14.53 -7.29
C ASP A 219 -6.45 14.39 -8.45
N ARG A 220 -5.54 13.43 -8.37
CA ARG A 220 -4.51 13.17 -9.36
C ARG A 220 -4.61 11.76 -9.92
N PRO A 221 -4.25 11.56 -11.21
CA PRO A 221 -4.16 10.22 -11.75
C PRO A 221 -3.16 9.37 -10.94
N SER A 222 -3.57 8.17 -10.55
CA SER A 222 -2.65 7.20 -9.93
C SER A 222 -1.43 6.97 -10.83
N PHE A 223 -0.27 6.73 -10.23
CA PHE A 223 0.96 6.34 -10.94
C PHE A 223 0.73 5.17 -11.91
N PHE A 224 -0.19 4.28 -11.57
CA PHE A 224 -0.53 3.12 -12.39
C PHE A 224 -1.69 3.36 -13.37
N SER A 225 -2.27 4.56 -13.41
CA SER A 225 -3.34 4.88 -14.34
C SER A 225 -2.89 4.63 -15.79
N GLY A 226 -3.64 3.79 -16.52
CA GLY A 226 -3.32 3.42 -17.91
C GLY A 226 -2.16 2.43 -18.08
N LYS A 227 -1.48 2.00 -17.03
CA LYS A 227 -0.39 1.01 -17.10
C LYS A 227 -0.93 -0.42 -17.04
N TRP A 228 -1.75 -0.77 -18.03
CA TRP A 228 -2.46 -2.06 -18.06
C TRP A 228 -1.53 -3.28 -18.06
N GLN A 229 -0.38 -3.20 -18.75
CA GLN A 229 0.58 -4.29 -18.76
C GLN A 229 1.17 -4.53 -17.37
N SER A 230 1.54 -3.47 -16.65
CA SER A 230 2.04 -3.57 -15.27
C SER A 230 1.01 -4.23 -14.34
N MET A 231 -0.29 -3.93 -14.53
CA MET A 231 -1.38 -4.57 -13.79
C MET A 231 -1.47 -6.07 -14.11
N VAL A 232 -1.41 -6.45 -15.38
CA VAL A 232 -1.44 -7.86 -15.80
C VAL A 232 -0.28 -8.63 -15.19
N ASP A 233 0.93 -8.10 -15.33
CA ASP A 233 2.16 -8.78 -14.90
C ASP A 233 2.23 -8.90 -13.37
N GLY A 234 1.93 -7.81 -12.64
CA GLY A 234 1.94 -7.80 -11.17
C GLY A 234 0.88 -8.71 -10.57
N LEU A 235 -0.38 -8.64 -11.04
CA LEU A 235 -1.44 -9.52 -10.55
C LEU A 235 -1.19 -10.99 -10.90
N SER A 236 -0.64 -11.27 -12.07
CA SER A 236 -0.25 -12.63 -12.46
C SER A 236 0.91 -13.16 -11.61
N TYR A 237 1.85 -12.28 -11.24
CA TYR A 237 2.91 -12.63 -10.30
C TYR A 237 2.36 -12.98 -8.92
N ILE A 238 1.45 -12.16 -8.38
CA ILE A 238 0.79 -12.41 -7.09
C ILE A 238 0.05 -13.75 -7.10
N LEU A 239 -0.72 -14.06 -8.13
CA LEU A 239 -1.41 -15.34 -8.23
C LEU A 239 -0.47 -16.55 -8.24
N ARG A 240 0.70 -16.44 -8.88
CA ARG A 240 1.72 -17.52 -8.85
C ARG A 240 2.38 -17.65 -7.49
N LYS A 241 2.62 -16.53 -6.80
CA LYS A 241 3.29 -16.48 -5.49
C LYS A 241 2.40 -16.98 -4.35
N PHE A 242 1.08 -16.80 -4.49
CA PHE A 242 0.09 -17.15 -3.47
C PHE A 242 -0.93 -18.17 -4.03
N PRO A 243 -0.56 -19.47 -4.11
CA PRO A 243 -1.47 -20.51 -4.60
C PRO A 243 -2.73 -20.68 -3.75
N GLU A 244 -2.74 -20.13 -2.52
CA GLU A 244 -3.90 -20.12 -1.62
C GLU A 244 -5.12 -19.39 -2.22
N PHE A 245 -4.95 -18.54 -3.24
CA PHE A 245 -6.08 -17.97 -3.99
C PHE A 245 -6.98 -19.03 -4.61
N GLU A 246 -6.47 -20.22 -4.91
CA GLU A 246 -7.31 -21.33 -5.42
C GLU A 246 -8.35 -21.80 -4.37
N GLN A 247 -8.14 -21.51 -3.10
CA GLN A 247 -9.06 -21.83 -2.00
C GLN A 247 -10.12 -20.74 -1.80
N ASP A 248 -9.99 -19.55 -2.40
CA ASP A 248 -10.99 -18.48 -2.39
C ASP A 248 -11.50 -18.15 -3.81
N PRO A 249 -12.55 -18.82 -4.29
CA PRO A 249 -13.08 -18.62 -5.64
C PRO A 249 -13.47 -17.15 -5.93
N LYS A 250 -13.96 -16.41 -4.93
CA LYS A 250 -14.35 -15.00 -5.11
C LYS A 250 -13.13 -14.09 -5.25
N GLY A 251 -12.10 -14.29 -4.42
CA GLY A 251 -10.84 -13.57 -4.53
C GLY A 251 -10.16 -13.82 -5.86
N LEU A 252 -10.07 -15.10 -6.26
CA LEU A 252 -9.51 -15.45 -7.57
C LEU A 252 -10.31 -14.86 -8.73
N ALA A 253 -11.67 -14.87 -8.65
CA ALA A 253 -12.53 -14.22 -9.65
C ALA A 253 -12.28 -12.71 -9.72
N ARG A 254 -12.08 -12.06 -8.58
CA ARG A 254 -11.77 -10.62 -8.51
C ARG A 254 -10.47 -10.30 -9.25
N ILE A 255 -9.39 -11.03 -8.97
CA ILE A 255 -8.10 -10.80 -9.63
C ILE A 255 -8.17 -11.17 -11.11
N ALA A 256 -8.77 -12.29 -11.46
CA ALA A 256 -8.98 -12.69 -12.85
C ALA A 256 -9.82 -11.66 -13.63
N GLY A 257 -10.83 -11.05 -12.98
CA GLY A 257 -11.62 -9.96 -13.56
C GLY A 257 -10.81 -8.69 -13.82
N GLN A 258 -9.88 -8.34 -12.92
CA GLN A 258 -8.96 -7.22 -13.11
C GLN A 258 -7.99 -7.48 -14.27
N ILE A 259 -7.40 -8.67 -14.33
CA ILE A 259 -6.52 -9.06 -15.44
C ILE A 259 -7.31 -9.07 -16.77
N ALA A 260 -8.54 -9.60 -16.78
CA ALA A 260 -9.39 -9.60 -17.97
C ALA A 260 -9.61 -8.18 -18.50
N TYR A 261 -9.94 -7.24 -17.63
CA TYR A 261 -10.17 -5.85 -18.01
C TYR A 261 -8.90 -5.17 -18.54
N ALA A 262 -7.77 -5.41 -17.87
CA ALA A 262 -6.46 -4.90 -18.31
C ALA A 262 -6.07 -5.47 -19.69
N GLN A 263 -6.26 -6.77 -19.92
CA GLN A 263 -6.02 -7.41 -21.22
C GLN A 263 -6.93 -6.85 -22.33
N ALA A 264 -8.20 -6.63 -22.03
CA ALA A 264 -9.13 -5.99 -22.97
C ALA A 264 -8.69 -4.55 -23.30
N SER A 265 -8.18 -3.82 -22.31
CA SER A 265 -7.67 -2.45 -22.49
C SER A 265 -6.37 -2.39 -23.32
N LEU A 266 -5.59 -3.48 -23.33
CA LEU A 266 -4.42 -3.66 -24.20
C LEU A 266 -4.78 -4.14 -25.63
N GLY A 267 -6.05 -4.49 -25.88
CA GLY A 267 -6.48 -5.07 -27.16
C GLY A 267 -6.25 -6.59 -27.27
N ASN A 268 -5.80 -7.25 -26.20
CA ASN A 268 -5.57 -8.70 -26.14
C ASN A 268 -6.91 -9.43 -25.88
N ASN A 269 -7.82 -9.33 -26.85
CA ASN A 269 -9.22 -9.75 -26.71
C ASN A 269 -9.42 -11.24 -26.43
N LYS A 270 -8.52 -12.10 -26.92
CA LYS A 270 -8.59 -13.56 -26.67
C LYS A 270 -8.29 -13.87 -25.21
N GLU A 271 -7.22 -13.32 -24.68
CA GLU A 271 -6.78 -13.44 -23.28
C GLU A 271 -7.81 -12.81 -22.34
N ALA A 272 -8.30 -11.61 -22.68
CA ALA A 272 -9.35 -10.93 -21.94
C ALA A 272 -10.59 -11.82 -21.74
N ARG A 273 -11.09 -12.43 -22.82
CA ARG A 273 -12.24 -13.33 -22.76
C ARG A 273 -11.95 -14.63 -22.01
N ALA A 274 -10.72 -15.14 -22.06
CA ALA A 274 -10.33 -16.32 -21.30
C ALA A 274 -10.36 -16.04 -19.78
N TYR A 275 -9.73 -14.95 -19.35
CA TYR A 275 -9.75 -14.52 -17.95
C TYR A 275 -11.17 -14.14 -17.48
N ALA A 276 -11.95 -13.46 -18.30
CA ALA A 276 -13.33 -13.10 -17.97
C ALA A 276 -14.21 -14.33 -17.76
N ARG A 277 -14.12 -15.36 -18.66
CA ARG A 277 -14.82 -16.63 -18.47
C ARG A 277 -14.40 -17.34 -17.17
N SER A 278 -13.10 -17.34 -16.87
CA SER A 278 -12.56 -17.92 -15.63
C SER A 278 -13.14 -17.23 -14.40
N ALA A 279 -13.18 -15.90 -14.40
CA ALA A 279 -13.77 -15.11 -13.33
C ALA A 279 -15.27 -15.37 -13.15
N LEU A 280 -16.04 -15.33 -14.25
CA LEU A 280 -17.50 -15.49 -14.21
C LEU A 280 -17.97 -16.90 -13.84
N ARG A 281 -17.18 -17.93 -14.10
CA ARG A 281 -17.46 -19.30 -13.61
C ARG A 281 -17.37 -19.41 -12.08
N ARG A 282 -16.52 -18.59 -11.46
CA ARG A 282 -16.30 -18.58 -10.01
C ARG A 282 -17.22 -17.58 -9.30
N ASP A 283 -17.43 -16.44 -9.91
CA ASP A 283 -18.33 -15.39 -9.42
C ASP A 283 -19.06 -14.70 -10.59
N PRO A 284 -20.31 -15.11 -10.89
CA PRO A 284 -21.11 -14.49 -11.97
C PRO A 284 -21.40 -12.99 -11.75
N LYS A 285 -21.22 -12.47 -10.53
CA LYS A 285 -21.44 -11.06 -10.18
C LYS A 285 -20.18 -10.19 -10.41
N GLN A 286 -19.10 -10.74 -10.94
CA GLN A 286 -17.85 -10.01 -11.13
C GLN A 286 -17.96 -8.98 -12.27
N LEU A 287 -18.24 -7.73 -11.89
CA LEU A 287 -18.51 -6.64 -12.84
C LEU A 287 -17.33 -6.36 -13.80
N ARG A 288 -16.08 -6.47 -13.30
CA ARG A 288 -14.89 -6.26 -14.15
C ARG A 288 -14.78 -7.28 -15.27
N ALA A 289 -15.19 -8.51 -15.03
CA ALA A 289 -15.20 -9.55 -16.05
C ALA A 289 -16.26 -9.29 -17.12
N TRP A 290 -17.45 -8.83 -16.75
CA TRP A 290 -18.46 -8.36 -17.71
C TRP A 290 -17.96 -7.15 -18.50
N ALA A 291 -17.34 -6.18 -17.82
CA ALA A 291 -16.74 -5.01 -18.46
C ALA A 291 -15.67 -5.42 -19.50
N ALA A 292 -14.82 -6.40 -19.16
CA ALA A 292 -13.82 -6.95 -20.06
C ALA A 292 -14.45 -7.58 -21.32
N TYR A 293 -15.56 -8.30 -21.17
CA TYR A 293 -16.29 -8.83 -22.32
C TYR A 293 -16.76 -7.71 -23.25
N VAL A 294 -17.42 -6.68 -22.69
CA VAL A 294 -17.94 -5.55 -23.48
C VAL A 294 -16.81 -4.83 -24.21
N VAL A 295 -15.71 -4.50 -23.51
CA VAL A 295 -14.54 -3.86 -24.12
C VAL A 295 -13.93 -4.74 -25.21
N SER A 296 -13.83 -6.06 -24.98
CA SER A 296 -13.23 -7.02 -25.95
C SER A 296 -14.02 -7.18 -27.24
N THR A 297 -15.26 -6.66 -27.33
CA THR A 297 -16.03 -6.61 -28.57
C THR A 297 -15.60 -5.46 -29.48
N GLY A 298 -14.88 -4.47 -28.96
CA GLY A 298 -14.50 -3.25 -29.67
C GLY A 298 -15.61 -2.19 -29.78
N ILE A 299 -16.82 -2.47 -29.26
CA ILE A 299 -17.96 -1.53 -29.31
C ILE A 299 -17.77 -0.34 -28.40
N ILE A 300 -17.16 -0.56 -27.22
CA ILE A 300 -16.94 0.49 -26.21
C ILE A 300 -15.44 0.57 -25.91
N LYS A 301 -14.90 1.79 -25.94
CA LYS A 301 -13.51 2.03 -25.53
C LYS A 301 -13.34 1.88 -24.01
N PRO A 302 -12.19 1.35 -23.52
CA PRO A 302 -11.92 1.20 -22.09
C PRO A 302 -12.11 2.47 -21.27
N ALA A 303 -11.59 3.61 -21.77
CA ALA A 303 -11.71 4.91 -21.12
C ALA A 303 -13.17 5.35 -20.90
N THR A 304 -14.02 5.17 -21.94
CA THR A 304 -15.46 5.54 -21.86
C THR A 304 -16.19 4.71 -20.80
N LEU A 305 -15.85 3.42 -20.68
CA LEU A 305 -16.47 2.57 -19.67
C LEU A 305 -15.99 2.92 -18.26
N LEU A 306 -14.71 3.24 -18.09
CA LEU A 306 -14.14 3.74 -16.82
C LEU A 306 -14.84 5.03 -16.37
N ASP A 307 -14.97 6.01 -17.24
CA ASP A 307 -15.65 7.28 -16.96
C ASP A 307 -17.12 7.07 -16.53
N LEU A 308 -17.79 6.12 -17.17
CA LEU A 308 -19.17 5.79 -16.84
C LEU A 308 -19.31 5.17 -15.45
N VAL A 309 -18.38 4.31 -15.06
CA VAL A 309 -18.38 3.64 -13.76
C VAL A 309 -17.92 4.58 -12.65
N GLN A 310 -16.92 5.43 -12.88
CA GLN A 310 -16.46 6.43 -11.92
C GLN A 310 -17.55 7.42 -11.54
N LYS A 311 -18.41 7.82 -12.50
CA LYS A 311 -19.60 8.67 -12.25
C LYS A 311 -20.62 8.02 -11.31
N THR A 312 -20.59 6.70 -11.13
CA THR A 312 -21.48 5.99 -10.17
C THR A 312 -20.89 5.89 -8.76
N GLY A 313 -19.71 6.50 -8.50
CA GLY A 313 -19.00 6.43 -7.22
C GLY A 313 -18.36 5.07 -6.90
N ARG A 314 -18.35 4.15 -7.86
CA ARG A 314 -17.74 2.83 -7.73
C ARG A 314 -16.48 2.77 -8.58
N GLY A 315 -15.33 2.39 -7.99
CA GLY A 315 -14.14 2.04 -8.75
C GLY A 315 -14.31 0.71 -9.50
N LEU A 316 -13.80 0.63 -10.73
CA LEU A 316 -13.63 -0.64 -11.46
C LEU A 316 -12.44 -1.41 -10.91
#